data_1b5b34276bb02106e36276432857b532
#
_entry.id   1b5b34276bb02106e36276432857b532
#
_cell.length_a   1.000
_cell.length_b   1.000
_cell.length_c   1.000
_cell.angle_alpha   90.00
_cell.angle_beta   90.00
_cell.angle_gamma   90.00
#
_symmetry.space_group_name_H-M   'P 1'
#
loop_
_entity.id
_entity.type
_entity.pdbx_description
1 polymer ?
#
loop_
_entity_poly.entity_id
_entity_poly.type
_entity_poly.pdbx_seq_one_letter_code
_entity_poly.pdbx_strand_id
1 'polypeptide(L)'
;IAQEYARHRQVHPEVLRSLLETGRVGRDSTVLEVGCGTGNYSLALQDTTGCSCWGIDPSAAMLARARERSGNVGFRLGCAERIDFPADFFGLVFSVDVIHHVGDRHEYFREAYRVLKPGGRLCTVTDSEWIIRHRQPVAVYFPETVDAELRRYPPITELRETMGRVGFGEIAEDVVKHTYSLTSIRAYSDKAFSSLHLITEDAFERGIERMKRDLREGPLKCVSRYVLLWGTK
;
A
#
# COMPACT_ATOMS: atom_id res chain seq x y z
N ILE A 1 -4.00 16.90 4.11
CA ILE A 1 -4.01 15.46 3.79
C ILE A 1 -2.67 14.80 4.14
N ALA A 2 -1.50 15.29 3.65
CA ALA A 2 -0.19 14.66 3.91
C ALA A 2 0.16 14.58 5.41
N GLN A 3 -0.26 15.56 6.21
CA GLN A 3 -0.01 15.61 7.66
C GLN A 3 -0.81 14.56 8.43
N GLU A 4 -2.07 14.41 8.11
CA GLU A 4 -2.97 13.45 8.75
C GLU A 4 -2.64 12.02 8.29
N TYR A 5 -2.34 11.85 7.00
CA TYR A 5 -1.89 10.58 6.45
C TYR A 5 -0.65 10.03 7.18
N ALA A 6 0.38 10.88 7.36
CA ALA A 6 1.63 10.48 8.04
C ALA A 6 1.44 10.08 9.50
N ARG A 7 0.46 10.69 10.21
CA ARG A 7 0.20 10.41 11.63
C ARG A 7 -0.50 9.08 11.87
N HIS A 8 -1.30 8.63 10.91
CA HIS A 8 -2.24 7.51 11.12
C HIS A 8 -1.88 6.24 10.35
N ARG A 9 -1.02 6.33 9.33
CA ARG A 9 -0.57 5.16 8.56
C ARG A 9 0.60 4.48 9.24
N GLN A 10 0.32 3.29 9.77
CA GLN A 10 1.33 2.39 10.32
C GLN A 10 1.67 1.29 9.32
N VAL A 11 2.86 0.73 9.44
CA VAL A 11 3.27 -0.46 8.69
C VAL A 11 2.42 -1.65 9.15
N HIS A 12 1.79 -2.35 8.20
CA HIS A 12 1.07 -3.58 8.50
C HIS A 12 2.09 -4.70 8.74
N PRO A 13 2.13 -5.33 9.92
CA PRO A 13 3.21 -6.24 10.30
C PRO A 13 3.35 -7.44 9.37
N GLU A 14 2.21 -8.02 8.93
CA GLU A 14 2.24 -9.19 8.05
C GLU A 14 2.65 -8.84 6.61
N VAL A 15 2.35 -7.62 6.13
CA VAL A 15 2.86 -7.12 4.85
C VAL A 15 4.37 -6.98 4.92
N LEU A 16 4.90 -6.33 5.98
CA LEU A 16 6.33 -6.18 6.17
C LEU A 16 7.03 -7.54 6.24
N ARG A 17 6.48 -8.47 7.01
CA ARG A 17 7.00 -9.84 7.12
C ARG A 17 7.06 -10.52 5.75
N SER A 18 6.00 -10.45 4.97
CA SER A 18 5.96 -11.05 3.63
C SER A 18 6.95 -10.38 2.66
N LEU A 19 7.10 -9.04 2.72
CA LEU A 19 8.12 -8.34 1.93
C LEU A 19 9.54 -8.80 2.29
N LEU A 20 9.81 -9.07 3.56
CA LEU A 20 11.11 -9.58 4.02
C LEU A 20 11.35 -11.03 3.56
N GLU A 21 10.40 -11.92 3.83
CA GLU A 21 10.53 -13.37 3.61
C GLU A 21 10.36 -13.73 2.13
N THR A 22 9.20 -13.45 1.55
CA THR A 22 8.90 -13.75 0.14
C THR A 22 9.69 -12.85 -0.80
N GLY A 23 9.87 -11.57 -0.46
CA GLY A 23 10.72 -10.64 -1.20
C GLY A 23 12.23 -10.96 -1.10
N ARG A 24 12.61 -11.86 -0.17
CA ARG A 24 14.02 -12.25 0.10
C ARG A 24 14.91 -11.04 0.35
N VAL A 25 14.41 -10.09 1.15
CA VAL A 25 15.15 -8.86 1.43
C VAL A 25 16.17 -9.09 2.55
N GLY A 26 17.42 -8.87 2.24
CA GLY A 26 18.55 -8.88 3.18
C GLY A 26 19.43 -7.65 3.00
N ARG A 27 20.55 -7.61 3.72
CA ARG A 27 21.46 -6.45 3.75
C ARG A 27 21.95 -6.00 2.37
N ASP A 28 22.22 -6.98 1.48
CA ASP A 28 22.76 -6.70 0.15
C ASP A 28 21.67 -6.46 -0.91
N SER A 29 20.42 -6.42 -0.49
CA SER A 29 19.28 -6.18 -1.39
C SER A 29 19.19 -4.71 -1.79
N THR A 30 18.74 -4.50 -3.03
CA THR A 30 18.35 -3.19 -3.54
C THR A 30 16.84 -3.20 -3.76
N VAL A 31 16.11 -2.31 -3.08
CA VAL A 31 14.65 -2.33 -3.00
C VAL A 31 14.07 -1.00 -3.45
N LEU A 32 12.97 -1.03 -4.21
CA LEU A 32 12.20 0.15 -4.61
C LEU A 32 10.75 0.05 -4.11
N GLU A 33 10.30 1.07 -3.38
CA GLU A 33 8.89 1.31 -3.09
C GLU A 33 8.32 2.33 -4.09
N VAL A 34 7.30 1.93 -4.85
CA VAL A 34 6.56 2.81 -5.78
C VAL A 34 5.33 3.35 -5.07
N GLY A 35 5.16 4.69 -5.07
CA GLY A 35 4.14 5.37 -4.28
C GLY A 35 4.43 5.33 -2.78
N CYS A 36 5.68 5.63 -2.41
CA CYS A 36 6.17 5.44 -1.04
C CYS A 36 5.55 6.41 -0.01
N GLY A 37 4.87 7.46 -0.45
CA GLY A 37 4.29 8.46 0.43
C GLY A 37 5.32 9.03 1.42
N THR A 38 5.10 8.84 2.71
CA THR A 38 6.01 9.25 3.79
C THR A 38 7.07 8.21 4.15
N GLY A 39 7.25 7.18 3.31
CA GLY A 39 8.33 6.20 3.37
C GLY A 39 8.20 5.13 4.47
N ASN A 40 7.01 4.85 4.96
CA ASN A 40 6.83 3.96 6.11
C ASN A 40 7.44 2.56 5.90
N TYR A 41 7.16 1.92 4.76
CA TYR A 41 7.69 0.58 4.48
C TYR A 41 9.17 0.61 4.08
N SER A 42 9.60 1.59 3.26
CA SER A 42 11.01 1.78 2.90
C SER A 42 11.88 1.94 4.14
N LEU A 43 11.44 2.77 5.11
CA LEU A 43 12.13 2.97 6.38
C LEU A 43 12.16 1.68 7.20
N ALA A 44 11.02 1.00 7.35
CA ALA A 44 10.94 -0.24 8.13
C ALA A 44 11.82 -1.36 7.54
N LEU A 45 11.87 -1.49 6.22
CA LEU A 45 12.75 -2.46 5.54
C LEU A 45 14.23 -2.11 5.76
N GLN A 46 14.60 -0.85 5.58
CA GLN A 46 15.97 -0.38 5.79
C GLN A 46 16.41 -0.56 7.25
N ASP A 47 15.56 -0.18 8.22
CA ASP A 47 15.87 -0.30 9.65
C ASP A 47 16.02 -1.78 10.08
N THR A 48 15.22 -2.67 9.48
CA THR A 48 15.23 -4.10 9.83
C THR A 48 16.41 -4.84 9.23
N THR A 49 16.82 -4.50 8.00
CA THR A 49 17.77 -5.31 7.23
C THR A 49 19.09 -4.61 6.91
N GLY A 50 19.10 -3.27 6.94
CA GLY A 50 20.22 -2.49 6.42
C GLY A 50 20.31 -2.46 4.89
N CYS A 51 19.27 -2.91 4.16
CA CYS A 51 19.25 -2.95 2.69
C CYS A 51 19.31 -1.55 2.07
N SER A 52 19.70 -1.48 0.79
CA SER A 52 19.63 -0.25 0.01
C SER A 52 18.20 0.00 -0.45
N CYS A 53 17.50 0.96 0.19
CA CYS A 53 16.11 1.28 -0.10
C CYS A 53 15.96 2.60 -0.87
N TRP A 54 15.05 2.58 -1.84
CA TRP A 54 14.60 3.73 -2.60
C TRP A 54 13.08 3.83 -2.55
N GLY A 55 12.58 5.06 -2.55
CA GLY A 55 11.15 5.33 -2.66
C GLY A 55 10.88 6.40 -3.72
N ILE A 56 9.86 6.18 -4.55
CA ILE A 56 9.35 7.21 -5.46
C ILE A 56 7.89 7.53 -5.15
N ASP A 57 7.53 8.81 -5.28
CA ASP A 57 6.17 9.29 -5.07
C ASP A 57 5.94 10.56 -5.91
N PRO A 58 4.75 10.78 -6.51
CA PRO A 58 4.46 12.01 -7.24
C PRO A 58 4.25 13.23 -6.36
N SER A 59 4.12 13.07 -5.03
CA SER A 59 3.88 14.14 -4.08
C SER A 59 5.18 14.63 -3.43
N ALA A 60 5.66 15.80 -3.87
CA ALA A 60 6.81 16.45 -3.24
C ALA A 60 6.62 16.70 -1.72
N ALA A 61 5.37 16.97 -1.29
CA ALA A 61 5.03 17.19 0.11
C ALA A 61 5.16 15.91 0.96
N MET A 62 4.81 14.74 0.41
CA MET A 62 5.02 13.44 1.06
C MET A 62 6.51 13.13 1.18
N LEU A 63 7.25 13.32 0.08
CA LEU A 63 8.69 13.06 0.05
C LEU A 63 9.49 13.98 0.99
N ALA A 64 9.08 15.24 1.15
CA ALA A 64 9.72 16.14 2.13
C ALA A 64 9.67 15.53 3.54
N ARG A 65 8.49 14.99 3.94
CA ARG A 65 8.32 14.32 5.24
C ARG A 65 9.07 12.99 5.34
N ALA A 66 9.13 12.24 4.24
CA ALA A 66 9.91 11.01 4.22
C ALA A 66 11.41 11.29 4.48
N ARG A 67 11.95 12.33 3.86
CA ARG A 67 13.36 12.76 4.05
C ARG A 67 13.66 13.28 5.46
N GLU A 68 12.68 13.92 6.12
CA GLU A 68 12.84 14.35 7.53
C GLU A 68 13.02 13.16 8.49
N ARG A 69 12.55 11.96 8.12
CA ARG A 69 12.55 10.78 8.99
C ARG A 69 13.79 9.91 8.86
N SER A 70 14.50 9.97 7.73
CA SER A 70 15.73 9.19 7.52
C SER A 70 16.58 9.75 6.38
N GLY A 71 17.90 9.78 6.61
CA GLY A 71 18.90 10.05 5.58
C GLY A 71 19.41 8.79 4.84
N ASN A 72 18.99 7.60 5.25
CA ASN A 72 19.50 6.32 4.73
C ASN A 72 18.66 5.73 3.58
N VAL A 73 17.47 6.27 3.34
CA VAL A 73 16.59 5.88 2.22
C VAL A 73 16.63 6.95 1.13
N GLY A 74 16.83 6.53 -0.12
CA GLY A 74 16.84 7.46 -1.26
C GLY A 74 15.40 7.78 -1.72
N PHE A 75 14.92 9.02 -1.53
CA PHE A 75 13.60 9.43 -1.97
C PHE A 75 13.66 10.33 -3.20
N ARG A 76 12.90 9.98 -4.27
CA ARG A 76 12.85 10.72 -5.53
C ARG A 76 11.42 11.04 -5.95
N LEU A 77 11.21 12.19 -6.57
CA LEU A 77 9.96 12.52 -7.25
C LEU A 77 9.83 11.63 -8.49
N GLY A 78 8.68 10.98 -8.66
CA GLY A 78 8.43 10.06 -9.77
C GLY A 78 7.03 9.47 -9.71
N CYS A 79 6.60 8.86 -10.80
CA CYS A 79 5.32 8.15 -10.90
C CYS A 79 5.55 6.68 -11.27
N ALA A 80 4.51 5.88 -11.11
CA ALA A 80 4.56 4.44 -11.38
C ALA A 80 4.84 4.12 -12.85
N GLU A 81 4.27 4.92 -13.75
CA GLU A 81 4.36 4.74 -15.20
C GLU A 81 5.72 5.16 -15.78
N ARG A 82 6.58 5.79 -14.98
CA ARG A 82 7.93 6.19 -15.41
C ARG A 82 8.89 6.15 -14.24
N ILE A 83 9.62 5.05 -14.13
CA ILE A 83 10.59 4.81 -13.05
C ILE A 83 11.99 5.22 -13.51
N ASP A 84 12.48 6.36 -13.03
CA ASP A 84 13.79 6.92 -13.43
C ASP A 84 14.96 6.21 -12.71
N PHE A 85 15.12 4.93 -13.07
CA PHE A 85 16.23 4.08 -12.67
C PHE A 85 16.66 3.21 -13.84
N PRO A 86 17.93 2.75 -13.89
CA PRO A 86 18.41 1.86 -14.93
C PRO A 86 17.65 0.51 -14.91
N ALA A 87 17.70 -0.20 -16.04
CA ALA A 87 17.24 -1.58 -16.11
C ALA A 87 18.08 -2.47 -15.18
N ASP A 88 17.47 -3.57 -14.71
CA ASP A 88 18.13 -4.61 -13.93
C ASP A 88 18.83 -4.11 -12.63
N PHE A 89 18.21 -3.16 -11.97
CA PHE A 89 18.80 -2.50 -10.79
C PHE A 89 18.29 -3.05 -9.45
N PHE A 90 17.00 -3.36 -9.35
CA PHE A 90 16.36 -3.76 -8.09
C PHE A 90 16.17 -5.27 -7.96
N GLY A 91 16.38 -5.80 -6.75
CA GLY A 91 15.99 -7.16 -6.41
C GLY A 91 14.50 -7.29 -6.05
N LEU A 92 13.95 -6.24 -5.48
CA LEU A 92 12.53 -6.13 -5.14
C LEU A 92 11.98 -4.77 -5.59
N VAL A 93 10.86 -4.77 -6.28
CA VAL A 93 9.99 -3.59 -6.48
C VAL A 93 8.66 -3.88 -5.80
N PHE A 94 8.14 -2.95 -5.01
CA PHE A 94 6.83 -3.14 -4.40
C PHE A 94 6.03 -1.84 -4.33
N SER A 95 4.72 -1.99 -4.18
CA SER A 95 3.79 -0.88 -3.92
C SER A 95 2.74 -1.29 -2.90
N VAL A 96 2.30 -0.37 -2.03
CA VAL A 96 1.28 -0.63 -1.01
C VAL A 96 0.17 0.41 -1.10
N ASP A 97 -1.05 -0.03 -1.38
CA ASP A 97 -2.22 0.84 -1.56
C ASP A 97 -2.04 1.91 -2.66
N VAL A 98 -1.39 1.56 -3.78
CA VAL A 98 -1.05 2.48 -4.88
C VAL A 98 -1.78 2.16 -6.17
N ILE A 99 -1.97 0.88 -6.49
CA ILE A 99 -2.40 0.41 -7.82
C ILE A 99 -3.73 1.03 -8.31
N HIS A 100 -4.61 1.39 -7.40
CA HIS A 100 -5.88 2.06 -7.70
C HIS A 100 -5.73 3.56 -8.02
N HIS A 101 -4.53 4.11 -7.87
CA HIS A 101 -4.16 5.47 -8.29
C HIS A 101 -3.37 5.49 -9.61
N VAL A 102 -2.93 4.34 -10.10
CA VAL A 102 -2.14 4.21 -11.33
C VAL A 102 -3.06 4.32 -12.55
N GLY A 103 -2.78 5.26 -13.44
CA GLY A 103 -3.56 5.51 -14.65
C GLY A 103 -3.35 4.43 -15.71
N ASP A 104 -2.10 4.09 -15.99
CA ASP A 104 -1.71 3.01 -16.92
C ASP A 104 -0.99 1.88 -16.16
N ARG A 105 -1.77 0.87 -15.75
CA ARG A 105 -1.25 -0.29 -15.02
C ARG A 105 -0.32 -1.17 -15.84
N HIS A 106 -0.55 -1.26 -17.16
CA HIS A 106 0.35 -1.99 -18.04
C HIS A 106 1.73 -1.32 -18.07
N GLU A 107 1.77 -0.01 -18.21
CA GLU A 107 3.01 0.75 -18.20
C GLU A 107 3.74 0.67 -16.86
N TYR A 108 3.00 0.73 -15.73
CA TYR A 108 3.58 0.49 -14.41
C TYR A 108 4.27 -0.87 -14.31
N PHE A 109 3.57 -1.95 -14.70
CA PHE A 109 4.17 -3.29 -14.65
C PHE A 109 5.35 -3.43 -15.60
N ARG A 110 5.30 -2.79 -16.79
CA ARG A 110 6.41 -2.78 -17.75
C ARG A 110 7.65 -2.08 -17.17
N GLU A 111 7.48 -0.93 -16.53
CA GLU A 111 8.57 -0.21 -15.87
C GLU A 111 9.12 -0.97 -14.67
N ALA A 112 8.24 -1.55 -13.82
CA ALA A 112 8.66 -2.41 -12.72
C ALA A 112 9.48 -3.62 -13.24
N TYR A 113 9.01 -4.28 -14.30
CA TYR A 113 9.75 -5.37 -14.96
C TYR A 113 11.11 -4.91 -15.48
N ARG A 114 11.16 -3.77 -16.15
CA ARG A 114 12.40 -3.23 -16.70
C ARG A 114 13.46 -2.99 -15.62
N VAL A 115 13.10 -2.37 -14.51
CA VAL A 115 14.06 -2.02 -13.46
C VAL A 115 14.41 -3.16 -12.52
N LEU A 116 13.63 -4.25 -12.52
CA LEU A 116 13.96 -5.47 -11.79
C LEU A 116 15.12 -6.22 -12.44
N LYS A 117 16.01 -6.77 -11.62
CA LYS A 117 17.04 -7.74 -12.02
C LYS A 117 16.39 -9.04 -12.51
N PRO A 118 17.07 -9.83 -13.39
CA PRO A 118 16.64 -11.21 -13.62
C PRO A 118 16.51 -11.98 -12.30
N GLY A 119 15.37 -12.67 -12.10
CA GLY A 119 15.01 -13.30 -10.83
C GLY A 119 14.55 -12.35 -9.72
N GLY A 120 14.50 -11.05 -9.99
CA GLY A 120 13.94 -10.04 -9.09
C GLY A 120 12.41 -10.16 -8.99
N ARG A 121 11.84 -9.65 -7.91
CA ARG A 121 10.42 -9.82 -7.59
C ARG A 121 9.66 -8.51 -7.57
N LEU A 122 8.43 -8.57 -8.07
CA LEU A 122 7.43 -7.52 -7.87
C LEU A 122 6.43 -7.96 -6.81
N CYS A 123 6.03 -7.03 -5.93
CA CYS A 123 4.90 -7.21 -5.02
C CYS A 123 3.95 -6.02 -5.11
N THR A 124 2.72 -6.26 -5.54
CA THR A 124 1.64 -5.27 -5.47
C THR A 124 0.71 -5.60 -4.31
N VAL A 125 0.74 -4.77 -3.26
CA VAL A 125 -0.14 -4.91 -2.09
C VAL A 125 -1.38 -4.08 -2.31
N THR A 126 -2.54 -4.74 -2.31
CA THR A 126 -3.83 -4.13 -2.66
C THR A 126 -5.00 -4.85 -2.00
N ASP A 127 -6.22 -4.44 -2.30
CA ASP A 127 -7.43 -5.09 -1.83
C ASP A 127 -8.16 -5.81 -2.98
N SER A 128 -8.69 -7.00 -2.69
CA SER A 128 -9.65 -7.66 -3.55
C SER A 128 -11.07 -7.12 -3.31
N GLU A 129 -11.99 -7.40 -4.23
CA GLU A 129 -13.41 -7.07 -4.06
C GLU A 129 -13.97 -7.61 -2.74
N TRP A 130 -13.59 -8.85 -2.39
CA TRP A 130 -14.01 -9.44 -1.13
C TRP A 130 -13.49 -8.65 0.07
N ILE A 131 -12.21 -8.23 0.06
CA ILE A 131 -11.61 -7.44 1.15
C ILE A 131 -12.33 -6.09 1.26
N ILE A 132 -12.57 -5.39 0.15
CA ILE A 132 -13.27 -4.11 0.13
C ILE A 132 -14.65 -4.22 0.79
N ARG A 133 -15.44 -5.25 0.44
CA ARG A 133 -16.78 -5.49 1.01
C ARG A 133 -16.75 -5.82 2.50
N HIS A 134 -15.64 -6.38 3.02
CA HIS A 134 -15.49 -6.85 4.39
C HIS A 134 -14.43 -6.10 5.20
N ARG A 135 -13.94 -4.96 4.68
CA ARG A 135 -12.91 -4.15 5.32
C ARG A 135 -13.40 -3.59 6.67
N GLN A 136 -12.71 -3.95 7.73
CA GLN A 136 -13.05 -3.46 9.08
C GLN A 136 -12.06 -2.37 9.51
N PRO A 137 -12.55 -1.32 10.15
CA PRO A 137 -13.96 -1.02 10.46
C PRO A 137 -14.69 -0.26 9.35
N VAL A 138 -14.01 0.08 8.23
CA VAL A 138 -14.52 1.03 7.21
C VAL A 138 -15.85 0.56 6.62
N ALA A 139 -15.93 -0.66 6.07
CA ALA A 139 -17.17 -1.16 5.45
C ALA A 139 -18.33 -1.36 6.46
N VAL A 140 -17.99 -1.53 7.76
CA VAL A 140 -19.00 -1.66 8.83
C VAL A 140 -19.64 -0.32 9.16
N TYR A 141 -18.84 0.72 9.32
CA TYR A 141 -19.31 2.02 9.78
C TYR A 141 -19.63 3.00 8.64
N PHE A 142 -19.01 2.81 7.47
CA PHE A 142 -19.16 3.64 6.28
C PHE A 142 -19.44 2.77 5.05
N PRO A 143 -20.56 2.03 5.02
CA PRO A 143 -20.86 1.08 3.94
C PRO A 143 -20.93 1.73 2.57
N GLU A 144 -21.25 3.03 2.51
CA GLU A 144 -21.29 3.82 1.26
C GLU A 144 -19.92 3.92 0.57
N THR A 145 -18.82 3.66 1.30
CA THR A 145 -17.47 3.61 0.71
C THR A 145 -17.27 2.41 -0.20
N VAL A 146 -18.00 1.31 0.02
CA VAL A 146 -17.79 0.03 -0.65
C VAL A 146 -17.92 0.17 -2.18
N ASP A 147 -19.04 0.71 -2.65
CA ASP A 147 -19.27 0.85 -4.10
C ASP A 147 -18.29 1.85 -4.75
N ALA A 148 -17.89 2.90 -4.02
CA ALA A 148 -16.91 3.86 -4.49
C ALA A 148 -15.52 3.21 -4.64
N GLU A 149 -15.12 2.40 -3.68
CA GLU A 149 -13.85 1.67 -3.71
C GLU A 149 -13.85 0.57 -4.79
N LEU A 150 -14.94 -0.19 -4.95
CA LEU A 150 -15.06 -1.19 -6.01
C LEU A 150 -14.91 -0.62 -7.43
N ARG A 151 -15.29 0.65 -7.64
CA ARG A 151 -15.06 1.33 -8.92
C ARG A 151 -13.62 1.78 -9.13
N ARG A 152 -12.84 1.98 -8.05
CA ARG A 152 -11.45 2.45 -8.10
C ARG A 152 -10.44 1.32 -8.21
N TYR A 153 -10.70 0.24 -7.46
CA TYR A 153 -9.76 -0.87 -7.38
C TYR A 153 -9.93 -1.80 -8.59
N PRO A 154 -8.84 -2.11 -9.29
CA PRO A 154 -8.89 -3.11 -10.35
C PRO A 154 -9.09 -4.51 -9.78
N PRO A 155 -9.82 -5.39 -10.48
CA PRO A 155 -9.91 -6.80 -10.11
C PRO A 155 -8.53 -7.47 -10.05
N ILE A 156 -8.32 -8.36 -9.09
CA ILE A 156 -7.02 -9.08 -8.96
C ILE A 156 -6.73 -9.90 -10.23
N THR A 157 -7.75 -10.46 -10.87
CA THR A 157 -7.62 -11.18 -12.15
C THR A 157 -7.04 -10.31 -13.26
N GLU A 158 -7.50 -9.06 -13.40
CA GLU A 158 -6.99 -8.09 -14.37
C GLU A 158 -5.50 -7.79 -14.12
N LEU A 159 -5.12 -7.60 -12.86
CA LEU A 159 -3.72 -7.36 -12.48
C LEU A 159 -2.83 -8.55 -12.84
N ARG A 160 -3.27 -9.78 -12.51
CA ARG A 160 -2.55 -11.02 -12.85
C ARG A 160 -2.34 -11.17 -14.35
N GLU A 161 -3.39 -10.96 -15.14
CA GLU A 161 -3.33 -11.02 -16.59
C GLU A 161 -2.37 -9.96 -17.16
N THR A 162 -2.42 -8.73 -16.61
CA THR A 162 -1.54 -7.65 -17.06
C THR A 162 -0.08 -7.94 -16.73
N MET A 163 0.21 -8.47 -15.52
CA MET A 163 1.55 -8.91 -15.17
C MET A 163 2.06 -10.01 -16.11
N GLY A 164 1.22 -11.02 -16.39
CA GLY A 164 1.58 -12.11 -17.32
C GLY A 164 1.87 -11.60 -18.76
N ARG A 165 1.09 -10.65 -19.26
CA ARG A 165 1.32 -10.02 -20.58
C ARG A 165 2.63 -9.23 -20.65
N VAL A 166 3.06 -8.66 -19.54
CA VAL A 166 4.35 -7.96 -19.45
C VAL A 166 5.54 -8.92 -19.41
N GLY A 167 5.34 -10.17 -18.98
CA GLY A 167 6.38 -11.20 -18.93
C GLY A 167 6.72 -11.71 -17.54
N PHE A 168 6.02 -11.27 -16.48
CA PHE A 168 6.22 -11.84 -15.15
C PHE A 168 5.83 -13.32 -15.12
N GLY A 169 6.73 -14.14 -14.55
CA GLY A 169 6.48 -15.54 -14.21
C GLY A 169 6.14 -15.74 -12.75
N GLU A 170 5.84 -16.98 -12.37
CA GLU A 170 5.55 -17.39 -10.96
C GLU A 170 4.53 -16.44 -10.28
N ILE A 171 3.47 -16.04 -11.01
CA ILE A 171 2.50 -15.10 -10.46
C ILE A 171 1.67 -15.79 -9.37
N ALA A 172 1.88 -15.37 -8.13
CA ALA A 172 1.25 -15.92 -6.93
C ALA A 172 0.46 -14.85 -6.17
N GLU A 173 -0.53 -15.29 -5.41
CA GLU A 173 -1.37 -14.44 -4.58
C GLU A 173 -1.37 -14.96 -3.15
N ASP A 174 -1.04 -14.08 -2.20
CA ASP A 174 -1.15 -14.33 -0.77
C ASP A 174 -2.13 -13.35 -0.13
N VAL A 175 -2.85 -13.81 0.89
CA VAL A 175 -3.70 -12.94 1.69
C VAL A 175 -3.15 -12.86 3.11
N VAL A 176 -2.74 -11.67 3.51
CA VAL A 176 -2.30 -11.41 4.89
C VAL A 176 -3.42 -10.83 5.72
N LYS A 177 -3.36 -11.07 7.04
CA LYS A 177 -4.38 -10.67 8.00
C LYS A 177 -3.74 -10.26 9.31
N HIS A 178 -4.16 -9.10 9.85
CA HIS A 178 -3.76 -8.62 11.16
C HIS A 178 -5.00 -8.20 11.96
N THR A 179 -5.13 -8.73 13.18
CA THR A 179 -6.23 -8.37 14.09
C THR A 179 -5.72 -7.36 15.12
N TYR A 180 -6.48 -6.30 15.33
CA TYR A 180 -6.13 -5.24 16.26
C TYR A 180 -7.36 -4.69 16.99
N SER A 181 -7.11 -4.03 18.12
CA SER A 181 -8.14 -3.34 18.89
C SER A 181 -8.05 -1.84 18.63
N LEU A 182 -9.12 -1.26 18.10
CA LEU A 182 -9.23 0.18 17.90
C LEU A 182 -9.76 0.83 19.17
N THR A 183 -8.94 1.69 19.79
CA THR A 183 -9.27 2.42 21.03
C THR A 183 -9.54 3.91 20.78
N SER A 184 -9.33 4.39 19.57
CA SER A 184 -9.54 5.79 19.17
C SER A 184 -10.03 5.87 17.73
N ILE A 185 -11.01 6.72 17.48
CA ILE A 185 -11.54 6.99 16.14
C ILE A 185 -10.87 8.19 15.45
N ARG A 186 -9.80 8.73 16.03
CA ARG A 186 -9.19 9.98 15.52
C ARG A 186 -8.82 9.91 14.04
N ALA A 187 -8.21 8.80 13.58
CA ALA A 187 -7.87 8.60 12.18
C ALA A 187 -9.10 8.67 11.24
N TYR A 188 -10.25 8.23 11.72
CA TYR A 188 -11.53 8.30 10.97
C TYR A 188 -12.11 9.70 11.01
N SER A 189 -12.17 10.34 12.19
CA SER A 189 -12.63 11.72 12.34
C SER A 189 -11.79 12.72 11.53
N ASP A 190 -10.49 12.48 11.44
CA ASP A 190 -9.54 13.29 10.65
C ASP A 190 -9.59 12.95 9.14
N LYS A 191 -10.50 12.04 8.70
CA LYS A 191 -10.61 11.54 7.33
C LYS A 191 -9.26 11.08 6.74
N ALA A 192 -8.44 10.38 7.56
CA ALA A 192 -7.11 9.93 7.14
C ALA A 192 -7.14 8.83 6.04
N PHE A 193 -8.30 8.24 5.78
CA PHE A 193 -8.51 7.23 4.75
C PHE A 193 -9.17 7.86 3.52
N SER A 194 -8.58 7.63 2.33
CA SER A 194 -9.07 8.23 1.08
C SER A 194 -10.51 7.88 0.76
N SER A 195 -10.98 6.70 1.16
CA SER A 195 -12.37 6.25 0.98
C SER A 195 -13.39 7.15 1.67
N LEU A 196 -13.05 7.76 2.81
CA LEU A 196 -13.95 8.64 3.56
C LEU A 196 -14.21 9.98 2.86
N HIS A 197 -13.39 10.34 1.87
CA HIS A 197 -13.61 11.51 1.02
C HIS A 197 -14.54 11.22 -0.17
N LEU A 198 -14.94 9.97 -0.37
CA LEU A 198 -15.78 9.53 -1.49
C LEU A 198 -17.27 9.44 -1.15
N ILE A 199 -17.63 9.66 0.11
CA ILE A 199 -19.00 9.58 0.63
C ILE A 199 -19.52 10.97 1.00
N THR A 200 -20.85 11.10 1.13
CA THR A 200 -21.49 12.34 1.55
C THR A 200 -21.15 12.65 3.01
N GLU A 201 -21.21 13.95 3.39
CA GLU A 201 -20.97 14.36 4.77
C GLU A 201 -21.95 13.70 5.75
N ASP A 202 -23.23 13.60 5.37
CA ASP A 202 -24.25 12.92 6.19
C ASP A 202 -23.90 11.43 6.44
N ALA A 203 -23.42 10.72 5.42
CA ALA A 203 -22.99 9.33 5.57
C ALA A 203 -21.76 9.22 6.47
N PHE A 204 -20.82 10.14 6.33
CA PHE A 204 -19.65 10.23 7.18
C PHE A 204 -20.02 10.49 8.64
N GLU A 205 -20.85 11.50 8.93
CA GLU A 205 -21.30 11.82 10.29
C GLU A 205 -22.02 10.66 10.96
N ARG A 206 -22.95 9.99 10.25
CA ARG A 206 -23.62 8.78 10.76
C ARG A 206 -22.62 7.69 11.13
N GLY A 207 -21.60 7.47 10.30
CA GLY A 207 -20.55 6.49 10.56
C GLY A 207 -19.74 6.81 11.81
N ILE A 208 -19.33 8.06 11.96
CA ILE A 208 -18.59 8.56 13.12
C ILE A 208 -19.42 8.42 14.40
N GLU A 209 -20.71 8.79 14.39
CA GLU A 209 -21.56 8.66 15.58
C GLU A 209 -21.77 7.18 15.98
N ARG A 210 -21.90 6.27 15.02
CA ARG A 210 -21.96 4.83 15.29
C ARG A 210 -20.65 4.33 15.92
N MET A 211 -19.49 4.73 15.37
CA MET A 211 -18.19 4.37 15.94
C MET A 211 -18.01 4.88 17.37
N LYS A 212 -18.38 6.14 17.63
CA LYS A 212 -18.33 6.74 18.97
C LYS A 212 -19.20 5.97 19.98
N ARG A 213 -20.42 5.60 19.56
CA ARG A 213 -21.34 4.83 20.40
C ARG A 213 -20.74 3.48 20.76
N ASP A 214 -20.29 2.72 19.75
CA ASP A 214 -19.81 1.36 19.97
C ASP A 214 -18.47 1.36 20.74
N LEU A 215 -17.64 2.39 20.57
CA LEU A 215 -16.40 2.54 21.35
C LEU A 215 -16.65 2.81 22.85
N ARG A 216 -17.82 3.35 23.23
CA ARG A 216 -18.21 3.49 24.66
C ARG A 216 -18.46 2.15 25.35
N GLU A 217 -18.85 1.11 24.56
CA GLU A 217 -19.02 -0.25 25.05
C GLU A 217 -17.69 -1.01 25.16
N GLY A 218 -16.62 -0.49 24.57
CA GLY A 218 -15.27 -1.04 24.62
C GLY A 218 -14.50 -0.90 23.33
N PRO A 219 -13.23 -1.36 23.29
CA PRO A 219 -12.41 -1.31 22.10
C PRO A 219 -13.03 -2.11 20.93
N LEU A 220 -13.04 -1.51 19.74
CA LEU A 220 -13.56 -2.17 18.54
C LEU A 220 -12.55 -3.21 18.04
N LYS A 221 -12.96 -4.46 17.95
CA LYS A 221 -12.14 -5.52 17.33
C LYS A 221 -12.18 -5.39 15.82
N CYS A 222 -11.04 -5.14 15.24
CA CYS A 222 -10.88 -4.91 13.80
C CYS A 222 -9.93 -5.90 13.17
N VAL A 223 -10.10 -6.14 11.87
CA VAL A 223 -9.22 -7.00 11.08
C VAL A 223 -8.82 -6.25 9.83
N SER A 224 -7.52 -5.98 9.69
CA SER A 224 -6.92 -5.52 8.45
C SER A 224 -6.50 -6.71 7.58
N ARG A 225 -6.74 -6.63 6.28
CA ARG A 225 -6.34 -7.64 5.29
C ARG A 225 -5.79 -6.96 4.06
N TYR A 226 -4.88 -7.64 3.38
CA TYR A 226 -4.36 -7.25 2.06
C TYR A 226 -4.14 -8.48 1.20
N VAL A 227 -4.33 -8.31 -0.11
CA VAL A 227 -3.78 -9.21 -1.12
C VAL A 227 -2.37 -8.74 -1.44
N LEU A 228 -1.43 -9.67 -1.47
CA LEU A 228 -0.08 -9.49 -1.97
C LEU A 228 0.02 -10.25 -3.30
N LEU A 229 0.05 -9.52 -4.39
CA LEU A 229 0.22 -10.10 -5.72
C LEU A 229 1.69 -10.06 -6.11
N TRP A 230 2.30 -11.23 -6.19
CA TRP A 230 3.71 -11.45 -6.50
C TRP A 230 3.93 -11.81 -7.96
N GLY A 231 5.07 -11.46 -8.51
CA GLY A 231 5.57 -11.93 -9.80
C GLY A 231 7.08 -11.91 -9.84
N THR A 232 7.69 -12.82 -10.60
CA THR A 232 9.15 -12.92 -10.78
C THR A 232 9.53 -12.51 -12.21
N LYS A 233 10.60 -11.70 -12.38
CA LYS A 233 11.17 -11.37 -13.68
C LYS A 233 12.01 -12.52 -14.22
#